data_591fad87c3008f7b1a5717f5ed86c4d8
#
_entry.id   591fad87c3008f7b1a5717f5ed86c4d8
#
_cell.length_a   1.000
_cell.length_b   1.000
_cell.length_c   1.000
_cell.angle_alpha   90.00
_cell.angle_beta   90.00
_cell.angle_gamma   90.00
#
_symmetry.space_group_name_H-M   'P 1'
#
loop_
_entity.id
_entity.type
_entity.pdbx_description
1 polymer ?
#
loop_
_entity_poly.entity_id
_entity_poly.type
_entity_poly.pdbx_seq_one_letter_code
_entity_poly.pdbx_strand_id
1 'polypeptide(L)'
;CYTTFNDVLVISSDATADAPQSYDGTTCSALGGTAPNFSFSCAHKNRVWAAGVASTPSRLHYSGLLNQADWVGATAGYIDIDPDDGDRITALVSHKNDLFVFKGPYFGSIHRITGSAPTGSDAFSRIPFIRGLGAVNHNTVFRFRDDVGFMWSDASVHSLNATSNYGDFNEA
;
A
#
# COMPACT_ATOMS: atom_id res chain seq x y z
N CYS A 1 2.92 -11.49 -4.43
CA CYS A 1 1.85 -11.02 -3.54
C CYS A 1 0.48 -11.35 -4.14
N TYR A 2 -0.54 -11.41 -3.32
CA TYR A 2 -1.92 -11.59 -3.79
C TYR A 2 -2.92 -10.82 -2.92
N THR A 3 -4.02 -10.40 -3.54
CA THR A 3 -5.12 -9.69 -2.88
C THR A 3 -6.44 -10.16 -3.45
N THR A 4 -7.40 -10.52 -2.61
CA THR A 4 -8.75 -10.86 -3.04
C THR A 4 -9.60 -9.60 -3.10
N PHE A 5 -10.30 -9.41 -4.21
CA PHE A 5 -11.20 -8.28 -4.43
C PHE A 5 -12.30 -8.65 -5.43
N ASN A 6 -13.57 -8.46 -5.07
CA ASN A 6 -14.75 -8.79 -5.91
C ASN A 6 -14.70 -10.20 -6.50
N ASP A 7 -14.48 -11.21 -5.64
CA ASP A 7 -14.35 -12.63 -6.01
C ASP A 7 -13.23 -12.96 -7.02
N VAL A 8 -12.32 -12.00 -7.25
CA VAL A 8 -11.14 -12.16 -8.09
C VAL A 8 -9.88 -12.12 -7.23
N LEU A 9 -8.94 -13.00 -7.50
CA LEU A 9 -7.60 -12.95 -6.92
C LEU A 9 -6.69 -12.11 -7.83
N VAL A 10 -6.24 -10.98 -7.34
CA VAL A 10 -5.22 -10.15 -7.98
C VAL A 10 -3.85 -10.65 -7.55
N ILE A 11 -3.02 -11.04 -8.50
CA ILE A 11 -1.70 -11.63 -8.28
C ILE A 11 -0.64 -10.70 -8.84
N SER A 12 0.37 -10.39 -8.05
CA SER A 12 1.53 -9.62 -8.47
C SER A 12 2.83 -10.34 -8.13
N SER A 13 3.84 -10.11 -8.94
CA SER A 13 5.19 -10.63 -8.76
C SER A 13 6.19 -9.50 -8.51
N ASP A 14 7.43 -9.67 -8.87
CA ASP A 14 8.39 -8.58 -8.93
C ASP A 14 7.96 -7.58 -10.01
N ALA A 15 7.96 -6.28 -9.66
CA ALA A 15 7.52 -5.20 -10.53
C ALA A 15 8.30 -5.07 -11.84
N THR A 16 9.43 -5.74 -12.00
CA THR A 16 10.25 -5.72 -13.21
C THR A 16 10.02 -6.95 -14.10
N ALA A 17 9.42 -8.02 -13.58
CA ALA A 17 9.33 -9.30 -14.28
C ALA A 17 8.04 -9.45 -15.09
N ASP A 18 6.88 -9.34 -14.43
CA ASP A 18 5.60 -9.72 -15.04
C ASP A 18 4.49 -8.71 -14.75
N ALA A 19 3.60 -8.56 -15.71
CA ALA A 19 2.36 -7.80 -15.51
C ALA A 19 1.47 -8.50 -14.46
N PRO A 20 0.74 -7.75 -13.63
CA PRO A 20 -0.20 -8.32 -12.67
C PRO A 20 -1.25 -9.19 -13.36
N GLN A 21 -1.63 -10.27 -12.70
CA GLN A 21 -2.61 -11.22 -13.18
C GLN A 21 -3.88 -11.17 -12.34
N SER A 22 -4.97 -11.62 -12.90
CA SER A 22 -6.24 -11.86 -12.22
C SER A 22 -6.68 -13.30 -12.38
N TYR A 23 -7.21 -13.90 -11.32
CA TYR A 23 -7.77 -15.25 -11.33
C TYR A 23 -9.20 -15.22 -10.76
N ASP A 24 -10.16 -15.66 -11.54
CA ASP A 24 -11.60 -15.64 -11.22
C ASP A 24 -12.12 -16.97 -10.64
N GLY A 25 -11.23 -17.89 -10.29
CA GLY A 25 -11.56 -19.24 -9.85
C GLY A 25 -11.51 -20.27 -10.99
N THR A 26 -11.42 -19.86 -12.24
CA THR A 26 -11.38 -20.71 -13.41
C THR A 26 -10.23 -20.37 -14.33
N THR A 27 -10.06 -19.09 -14.64
CA THR A 27 -9.10 -18.59 -15.64
C THR A 27 -8.13 -17.61 -15.01
N CYS A 28 -6.84 -17.76 -15.31
CA CYS A 28 -5.83 -16.76 -15.00
C CYS A 28 -5.53 -15.94 -16.26
N SER A 29 -5.63 -14.63 -16.15
CA SER A 29 -5.40 -13.68 -17.25
C SER A 29 -4.70 -12.42 -16.77
N ALA A 30 -4.15 -11.62 -17.69
CA ALA A 30 -3.62 -10.31 -17.32
C ALA A 30 -4.70 -9.46 -16.63
N LEU A 31 -4.32 -8.70 -15.60
CA LEU A 31 -5.27 -7.88 -14.82
C LEU A 31 -6.01 -6.85 -15.69
N GLY A 32 -5.39 -6.42 -16.79
CA GLY A 32 -6.02 -5.51 -17.75
C GLY A 32 -5.95 -4.03 -17.34
N GLY A 33 -6.65 -3.19 -18.11
CA GLY A 33 -6.83 -1.77 -17.82
C GLY A 33 -5.56 -0.94 -17.67
N THR A 34 -4.48 -1.31 -18.36
CA THR A 34 -3.16 -0.69 -18.22
C THR A 34 -2.65 -0.66 -16.75
N ALA A 35 -2.91 -1.74 -16.03
CA ALA A 35 -2.40 -1.89 -14.67
C ALA A 35 -0.87 -1.71 -14.65
N PRO A 36 -0.32 -0.88 -13.74
CA PRO A 36 1.13 -0.78 -13.58
C PRO A 36 1.70 -2.11 -13.07
N ASN A 37 2.96 -2.38 -13.38
CA ASN A 37 3.65 -3.56 -12.85
C ASN A 37 4.02 -3.31 -11.38
N PHE A 38 3.10 -3.61 -10.47
CA PHE A 38 3.30 -3.45 -9.04
C PHE A 38 3.72 -4.75 -8.36
N SER A 39 4.51 -4.64 -7.29
CA SER A 39 5.00 -5.80 -6.55
C SER A 39 4.01 -6.30 -5.50
N PHE A 40 3.19 -5.43 -4.94
CA PHE A 40 2.24 -5.77 -3.89
C PHE A 40 1.00 -4.88 -3.92
N SER A 41 -0.08 -5.41 -3.39
CA SER A 41 -1.38 -4.76 -3.38
C SER A 41 -2.16 -5.05 -2.10
N CYS A 42 -3.21 -4.27 -1.87
CA CYS A 42 -4.11 -4.38 -0.73
C CYS A 42 -5.50 -3.88 -1.12
N ALA A 43 -6.54 -4.59 -0.72
CA ALA A 43 -7.92 -4.12 -0.89
C ALA A 43 -8.28 -3.14 0.24
N HIS A 44 -8.77 -1.96 -0.13
CA HIS A 44 -9.22 -0.95 0.82
C HIS A 44 -10.29 -0.05 0.17
N LYS A 45 -11.39 0.21 0.89
CA LYS A 45 -12.50 1.09 0.47
C LYS A 45 -12.97 0.84 -0.98
N ASN A 46 -13.31 -0.41 -1.27
CA ASN A 46 -13.82 -0.83 -2.57
C ASN A 46 -12.88 -0.55 -3.75
N ARG A 47 -11.56 -0.59 -3.52
CA ARG A 47 -10.51 -0.44 -4.52
C ARG A 47 -9.36 -1.40 -4.25
N VAL A 48 -8.61 -1.69 -5.29
CA VAL A 48 -7.26 -2.27 -5.15
C VAL A 48 -6.25 -1.13 -5.10
N TRP A 49 -5.46 -1.11 -4.05
CA TRP A 49 -4.32 -0.21 -3.87
C TRP A 49 -3.05 -0.98 -4.12
N ALA A 50 -2.13 -0.41 -4.86
CA ALA A 50 -0.93 -1.10 -5.33
C ALA A 50 0.30 -0.20 -5.28
N ALA A 51 1.46 -0.80 -4.99
CA ALA A 51 2.73 -0.10 -4.96
C ALA A 51 3.90 -1.03 -5.32
N GLY A 52 5.12 -0.51 -5.28
CA GLY A 52 6.31 -1.25 -5.67
C GLY A 52 6.52 -1.27 -7.18
N VAL A 53 6.10 -0.22 -7.89
CA VAL A 53 6.42 -0.01 -9.31
C VAL A 53 7.84 0.52 -9.42
N ALA A 54 8.71 -0.18 -10.15
CA ALA A 54 10.14 0.13 -10.20
C ALA A 54 10.44 1.56 -10.71
N SER A 55 9.70 2.04 -11.71
CA SER A 55 9.87 3.37 -12.28
C SER A 55 9.32 4.51 -11.40
N THR A 56 8.45 4.19 -10.44
CA THR A 56 7.80 5.17 -9.55
C THR A 56 7.73 4.63 -8.12
N PRO A 57 8.88 4.47 -7.44
CA PRO A 57 8.99 3.71 -6.20
C PRO A 57 8.23 4.33 -5.01
N SER A 58 7.97 5.63 -5.04
CA SER A 58 7.20 6.35 -4.01
C SER A 58 5.74 6.59 -4.40
N ARG A 59 5.26 5.96 -5.48
CA ARG A 59 3.90 6.14 -5.96
C ARG A 59 2.98 5.03 -5.48
N LEU A 60 1.88 5.44 -4.87
CA LEU A 60 0.77 4.59 -4.47
C LEU A 60 -0.34 4.70 -5.52
N HIS A 61 -0.60 3.63 -6.25
CA HIS A 61 -1.66 3.57 -7.25
C HIS A 61 -2.96 3.04 -6.62
N TYR A 62 -4.10 3.44 -7.17
CA TYR A 62 -5.40 2.88 -6.81
C TYR A 62 -6.27 2.65 -8.05
N SER A 63 -6.99 1.54 -8.05
CA SER A 63 -7.92 1.18 -9.11
C SER A 63 -9.20 2.00 -9.08
N GLY A 64 -10.00 1.90 -10.13
CA GLY A 64 -11.36 2.39 -10.17
C GLY A 64 -12.23 1.80 -9.06
N LEU A 65 -13.30 2.51 -8.71
CA LEU A 65 -14.25 2.05 -7.69
C LEU A 65 -14.92 0.75 -8.13
N LEU A 66 -14.87 -0.29 -7.27
CA LEU A 66 -15.40 -1.62 -7.53
C LEU A 66 -14.87 -2.29 -8.83
N ASN A 67 -13.74 -1.83 -9.35
CA ASN A 67 -13.16 -2.37 -10.58
C ASN A 67 -11.63 -2.48 -10.47
N GLN A 68 -11.14 -3.69 -10.26
CA GLN A 68 -9.72 -4.01 -10.16
C GLN A 68 -8.96 -3.90 -11.49
N ALA A 69 -9.68 -3.87 -12.61
CA ALA A 69 -9.09 -3.78 -13.95
C ALA A 69 -9.04 -2.34 -14.49
N ASP A 70 -9.58 -1.35 -13.76
CA ASP A 70 -9.52 0.05 -14.18
C ASP A 70 -8.40 0.79 -13.42
N TRP A 71 -7.36 1.22 -14.14
CA TRP A 71 -6.21 1.94 -13.58
C TRP A 71 -5.99 3.33 -14.21
N VAL A 72 -6.83 3.71 -15.17
CA VAL A 72 -6.71 4.98 -15.92
C VAL A 72 -8.01 5.78 -16.03
N GLY A 73 -9.12 5.20 -15.55
CA GLY A 73 -10.44 5.85 -15.57
C GLY A 73 -10.53 7.04 -14.60
N ALA A 74 -11.60 7.79 -14.72
CA ALA A 74 -11.82 9.01 -13.92
C ALA A 74 -11.82 8.78 -12.40
N THR A 75 -12.04 7.53 -11.95
CA THR A 75 -12.04 7.16 -10.53
C THR A 75 -10.80 6.40 -10.09
N ALA A 76 -9.89 6.06 -11.01
CA ALA A 76 -8.57 5.51 -10.74
C ALA A 76 -7.52 6.63 -10.65
N GLY A 77 -6.33 6.32 -10.12
CA GLY A 77 -5.25 7.29 -10.07
C GLY A 77 -4.10 6.89 -9.17
N TYR A 78 -3.40 7.89 -8.66
CA TYR A 78 -2.26 7.67 -7.78
C TYR A 78 -2.06 8.82 -6.79
N ILE A 79 -1.27 8.55 -5.76
CA ILE A 79 -0.80 9.53 -4.77
C ILE A 79 0.72 9.34 -4.63
N ASP A 80 1.49 10.40 -4.76
CA ASP A 80 2.92 10.36 -4.49
C ASP A 80 3.17 10.56 -2.98
N ILE A 81 3.94 9.65 -2.40
CA ILE A 81 4.25 9.60 -0.96
C ILE A 81 5.70 10.03 -0.78
N ASP A 82 5.93 11.29 -0.44
CA ASP A 82 7.24 11.89 -0.26
C ASP A 82 8.25 11.40 -1.31
N PRO A 83 8.06 11.76 -2.60
CA PRO A 83 9.03 11.44 -3.63
C PRO A 83 10.37 12.10 -3.27
N ASP A 84 11.47 11.50 -3.69
CA ASP A 84 12.84 12.00 -3.52
C ASP A 84 13.38 12.03 -2.07
N ASP A 85 12.70 11.37 -1.12
CA ASP A 85 13.19 11.21 0.25
C ASP A 85 14.24 10.07 0.40
N GLY A 86 14.54 9.38 -0.69
CA GLY A 86 15.49 8.25 -0.72
C GLY A 86 14.89 6.89 -0.37
N ASP A 87 13.66 6.85 0.13
CA ASP A 87 12.94 5.62 0.43
C ASP A 87 11.86 5.30 -0.61
N ARG A 88 11.57 4.03 -0.75
CA ARG A 88 10.45 3.53 -1.58
C ARG A 88 9.30 3.06 -0.70
N ILE A 89 8.13 2.94 -1.28
CA ILE A 89 7.03 2.22 -0.61
C ILE A 89 7.41 0.74 -0.53
N THR A 90 7.36 0.18 0.68
CA THR A 90 7.75 -1.20 0.96
C THR A 90 6.58 -2.08 1.38
N ALA A 91 5.53 -1.49 1.94
CA ALA A 91 4.34 -2.26 2.33
C ALA A 91 3.07 -1.43 2.35
N LEU A 92 1.95 -2.12 2.22
CA LEU A 92 0.59 -1.59 2.36
C LEU A 92 -0.21 -2.47 3.31
N VAL A 93 -0.99 -1.87 4.18
CA VAL A 93 -1.96 -2.60 4.99
C VAL A 93 -3.22 -1.78 5.23
N SER A 94 -4.36 -2.38 4.96
CA SER A 94 -5.66 -1.83 5.36
C SER A 94 -5.95 -2.21 6.80
N HIS A 95 -6.09 -1.22 7.68
CA HIS A 95 -6.43 -1.45 9.08
C HIS A 95 -7.48 -0.45 9.54
N LYS A 96 -8.54 -0.97 10.15
CA LYS A 96 -9.72 -0.17 10.53
C LYS A 96 -10.26 0.57 9.29
N ASN A 97 -10.32 1.87 9.35
CA ASN A 97 -10.88 2.69 8.28
C ASN A 97 -9.82 3.39 7.41
N ASP A 98 -8.54 3.09 7.62
CA ASP A 98 -7.42 3.73 6.96
C ASP A 98 -6.52 2.72 6.24
N LEU A 99 -5.84 3.21 5.21
CA LEU A 99 -4.76 2.49 4.55
C LEU A 99 -3.43 3.04 5.07
N PHE A 100 -2.60 2.16 5.63
CA PHE A 100 -1.25 2.51 6.04
C PHE A 100 -0.25 2.13 4.97
N VAL A 101 0.62 3.08 4.65
CA VAL A 101 1.68 2.99 3.65
C VAL A 101 3.00 3.08 4.36
N PHE A 102 3.82 2.04 4.23
CA PHE A 102 5.14 1.98 4.84
C PHE A 102 6.20 2.30 3.80
N LYS A 103 7.18 3.09 4.17
CA LYS A 103 8.37 3.39 3.37
C LYS A 103 9.63 2.88 4.07
N GLY A 104 10.64 2.56 3.30
CA GLY A 104 11.94 2.09 3.76
C GLY A 104 12.85 1.73 2.59
N PRO A 105 14.02 1.19 2.86
CA PRO A 105 14.51 0.68 4.15
C PRO A 105 15.45 1.63 4.91
N TYR A 106 15.68 2.87 4.44
CA TYR A 106 16.77 3.71 4.97
C TYR A 106 16.33 4.63 6.10
N PHE A 107 15.42 5.56 5.82
CA PHE A 107 14.95 6.55 6.80
C PHE A 107 13.69 6.10 7.51
N GLY A 108 12.82 5.41 6.80
CA GLY A 108 11.55 4.91 7.31
C GLY A 108 10.51 5.98 7.54
N SER A 109 9.31 5.72 7.06
CA SER A 109 8.12 6.50 7.42
C SER A 109 6.87 5.66 7.23
N ILE A 110 5.84 6.00 8.00
CA ILE A 110 4.52 5.42 7.87
C ILE A 110 3.54 6.54 7.61
N HIS A 111 2.74 6.41 6.57
CA HIS A 111 1.72 7.36 6.19
C HIS A 111 0.35 6.72 6.28
N ARG A 112 -0.65 7.52 6.64
CA ARG A 112 -2.04 7.13 6.67
C ARG A 112 -2.78 7.79 5.53
N ILE A 113 -3.49 7.00 4.73
CA ILE A 113 -4.38 7.50 3.68
C ILE A 113 -5.81 7.43 4.22
N THR A 114 -6.43 8.59 4.26
CA THR A 114 -7.83 8.78 4.66
C THR A 114 -8.68 9.20 3.47
N GLY A 115 -9.96 9.41 3.66
CA GLY A 115 -10.89 9.74 2.57
C GLY A 115 -11.46 8.49 1.90
N SER A 116 -12.43 8.66 1.02
CA SER A 116 -13.12 7.55 0.32
C SER A 116 -13.19 7.72 -1.19
N ALA A 117 -12.81 8.89 -1.70
CA ALA A 117 -12.91 9.23 -3.12
C ALA A 117 -11.64 9.94 -3.61
N PRO A 118 -11.35 9.93 -4.94
CA PRO A 118 -10.22 10.68 -5.48
C PRO A 118 -10.42 12.20 -5.45
N THR A 119 -11.65 12.66 -5.42
CA THR A 119 -12.01 14.09 -5.45
C THR A 119 -13.22 14.37 -4.55
N GLY A 120 -13.47 15.63 -4.27
CA GLY A 120 -14.61 16.08 -3.48
C GLY A 120 -14.27 16.32 -2.01
N SER A 121 -15.29 16.44 -1.17
CA SER A 121 -15.14 16.76 0.27
C SER A 121 -14.49 15.64 1.09
N ASP A 122 -14.54 14.40 0.60
CA ASP A 122 -13.90 13.25 1.22
C ASP A 122 -12.80 12.68 0.31
N ALA A 123 -12.02 13.58 -0.29
CA ALA A 123 -10.91 13.20 -1.15
C ALA A 123 -9.82 12.47 -0.36
N PHE A 124 -9.13 11.53 -1.05
CA PHE A 124 -7.99 10.86 -0.46
C PHE A 124 -6.94 11.88 0.02
N SER A 125 -6.58 11.75 1.28
CA SER A 125 -5.60 12.62 1.92
C SER A 125 -4.49 11.80 2.54
N ARG A 126 -3.26 12.20 2.29
CA ARG A 126 -2.07 11.61 2.90
C ARG A 126 -1.74 12.36 4.18
N ILE A 127 -1.65 11.65 5.26
CA ILE A 127 -1.28 12.17 6.58
C ILE A 127 0.00 11.45 7.03
N PRO A 128 1.13 12.15 7.25
CA PRO A 128 2.28 11.54 7.91
C PRO A 128 1.87 11.02 9.28
N PHE A 129 2.28 9.78 9.61
CA PHE A 129 1.85 9.13 10.84
C PHE A 129 3.01 8.83 11.79
N ILE A 130 4.09 8.20 11.27
CA ILE A 130 5.31 7.92 12.03
C ILE A 130 6.50 8.24 11.13
N ARG A 131 7.57 8.78 11.71
CA ARG A 131 8.85 9.01 11.06
C ARG A 131 9.95 8.23 11.77
N GLY A 132 11.00 7.85 11.03
CA GLY A 132 12.12 7.08 11.55
C GLY A 132 11.88 5.58 11.67
N LEU A 133 10.67 5.11 11.37
CA LEU A 133 10.29 3.70 11.32
C LEU A 133 9.46 3.42 10.09
N GLY A 134 9.63 2.25 9.52
CA GLY A 134 8.88 1.78 8.36
C GLY A 134 8.84 0.25 8.34
N ALA A 135 8.72 -0.36 7.18
CA ALA A 135 8.76 -1.81 7.05
C ALA A 135 9.84 -2.24 6.06
N VAL A 136 10.50 -3.37 6.32
CA VAL A 136 11.53 -3.92 5.43
C VAL A 136 10.92 -4.30 4.08
N ASN A 137 9.79 -4.99 4.09
CA ASN A 137 9.05 -5.37 2.90
C ASN A 137 7.59 -5.72 3.25
N HIS A 138 6.76 -5.95 2.22
CA HIS A 138 5.35 -6.22 2.38
C HIS A 138 5.04 -7.48 3.22
N ASN A 139 5.87 -8.51 3.14
CA ASN A 139 5.67 -9.76 3.87
C ASN A 139 6.03 -9.66 5.36
N THR A 140 6.65 -8.57 5.79
CA THR A 140 6.98 -8.31 7.19
C THR A 140 5.93 -7.46 7.91
N VAL A 141 4.82 -7.14 7.24
CA VAL A 141 3.68 -6.43 7.80
C VAL A 141 2.51 -7.39 7.94
N PHE A 142 1.98 -7.52 9.14
CA PHE A 142 0.91 -8.47 9.45
C PHE A 142 -0.11 -7.86 10.40
N ARG A 143 -1.37 -8.27 10.24
CA ARG A 143 -2.44 -7.89 11.16
C ARG A 143 -2.61 -8.96 12.24
N PHE A 144 -2.70 -8.54 13.48
CA PHE A 144 -3.03 -9.42 14.58
C PHE A 144 -4.02 -8.74 15.53
N ARG A 145 -5.14 -9.40 15.79
CA ARG A 145 -6.23 -8.82 16.58
C ARG A 145 -6.62 -7.43 16.05
N ASP A 146 -6.56 -6.40 16.87
CA ASP A 146 -6.90 -5.01 16.55
C ASP A 146 -5.65 -4.13 16.31
N ASP A 147 -4.56 -4.73 15.82
CA ASP A 147 -3.29 -4.04 15.61
C ASP A 147 -2.57 -4.52 14.35
N VAL A 148 -1.53 -3.81 13.98
CA VAL A 148 -0.62 -4.15 12.89
C VAL A 148 0.80 -4.28 13.43
N GLY A 149 1.39 -5.45 13.25
CA GLY A 149 2.81 -5.68 13.49
C GLY A 149 3.62 -5.45 12.22
N PHE A 150 4.83 -4.93 12.39
CA PHE A 150 5.77 -4.76 11.28
C PHE A 150 7.22 -4.89 11.76
N MET A 151 8.09 -5.29 10.85
CA MET A 151 9.52 -5.43 11.14
C MET A 151 10.31 -4.30 10.45
N TRP A 152 11.15 -3.64 11.21
CA TRP A 152 12.05 -2.60 10.70
C TRP A 152 13.43 -3.14 10.29
N SER A 153 14.25 -2.31 9.68
CA SER A 153 15.55 -2.70 9.10
C SER A 153 16.60 -3.18 10.12
N ASP A 154 16.45 -2.85 11.38
CA ASP A 154 17.29 -3.34 12.49
C ASP A 154 16.84 -4.70 13.06
N ALA A 155 15.91 -5.36 12.37
CA ALA A 155 15.24 -6.59 12.78
C ALA A 155 14.34 -6.46 14.04
N SER A 156 14.04 -5.24 14.47
CA SER A 156 13.05 -5.02 15.53
C SER A 156 11.63 -5.21 15.02
N VAL A 157 10.76 -5.70 15.89
CA VAL A 157 9.32 -5.86 15.62
C VAL A 157 8.55 -4.81 16.38
N HIS A 158 7.76 -4.06 15.68
CA HIS A 158 6.97 -2.95 16.20
C HIS A 158 5.47 -3.23 16.07
N SER A 159 4.68 -2.58 16.90
CA SER A 159 3.24 -2.52 16.85
C SER A 159 2.81 -1.11 16.45
N LEU A 160 1.88 -1.00 15.51
CA LEU A 160 1.40 0.29 15.04
C LEU A 160 0.74 1.10 16.16
N ASN A 161 -0.09 0.45 17.00
CA ASN A 161 -0.73 1.10 18.14
C ASN A 161 0.29 1.51 19.22
N ALA A 162 1.24 0.64 19.55
CA ALA A 162 2.28 0.97 20.53
C ALA A 162 3.16 2.12 20.02
N THR A 163 3.58 2.06 18.76
CA THR A 163 4.40 3.11 18.15
C THR A 163 3.65 4.44 18.07
N SER A 164 2.35 4.45 17.74
CA SER A 164 1.57 5.67 17.72
C SER A 164 1.36 6.31 19.09
N ASN A 165 1.30 5.50 20.15
CA ASN A 165 1.07 5.97 21.50
C ASN A 165 2.36 6.33 22.27
N TYR A 166 3.47 5.70 21.90
CA TYR A 166 4.75 5.81 22.62
C TYR A 166 5.94 6.14 21.69
N GLY A 167 5.69 6.30 20.39
CA GLY A 167 6.70 6.35 19.35
C GLY A 167 7.50 7.63 19.24
N ASP A 168 7.26 8.61 20.09
CA ASP A 168 8.03 9.86 20.08
C ASP A 168 8.92 9.98 21.32
N PHE A 169 9.76 8.96 21.53
CA PHE A 169 10.82 9.04 22.53
C PHE A 169 12.05 9.86 22.09
N ASN A 170 12.02 10.45 20.89
CA ASN A 170 13.14 11.21 20.32
C ASN A 170 12.93 12.73 20.33
N GLU A 171 11.90 13.24 20.96
CA GLU A 171 11.77 14.68 21.25
C GLU A 171 11.85 14.93 22.77
N ALA A 172 13.02 14.66 23.32
CA ALA A 172 13.42 15.14 24.65
C ALA A 172 14.81 15.76 24.57
#